data_fd0bdf87149a2137a96d99dbe34e810b
#
_entry.id   fd0bdf87149a2137a96d99dbe34e810b
#
_cell.length_a   1.000
_cell.length_b   1.000
_cell.length_c   1.000
_cell.angle_alpha   90.00
_cell.angle_beta   90.00
_cell.angle_gamma   90.00
#
_symmetry.space_group_name_H-M   'P 1'
#
loop_
_entity.id
_entity.type
_entity.pdbx_description
1 polymer ?
#
loop_
_entity_poly.entity_id
_entity_poly.type
_entity_poly.pdbx_seq_one_letter_code
_entity_poly.pdbx_strand_id
1 'polypeptide(L)'
;MGLFSGREIRKRAKRYRWKKTEFKVRTLNLKVKKDPLEGAPQARGIVIAKRAVEQKQPHSGLIKVVRVQLLKNKKEITAFTPKSGSINFINEHDEVIVEGIGGSQGGPVGSQHGMRWKVIKVNNIPLEMLRKGKKKKETK
;
A
#
# COMPACT_ATOMS: atom_id res chain seq x y z
N MET A 1 20.83 45.70 15.26
CA MET A 1 19.70 44.92 14.68
C MET A 1 18.64 45.93 14.22
N GLY A 2 18.04 45.70 13.00
CA GLY A 2 17.02 46.61 12.46
C GLY A 2 15.67 46.47 13.17
N LEU A 3 14.85 47.53 13.09
CA LEU A 3 13.52 47.59 13.71
C LEU A 3 12.60 46.42 13.41
N PHE A 4 12.71 45.83 12.19
CA PHE A 4 11.85 44.72 11.73
C PHE A 4 12.55 43.37 11.75
N SER A 5 13.70 43.22 12.38
CA SER A 5 14.46 41.96 12.39
C SER A 5 13.67 40.76 12.92
N GLY A 6 12.89 40.95 13.97
CA GLY A 6 12.03 39.89 14.52
C GLY A 6 10.97 39.41 13.53
N ARG A 7 10.38 40.32 12.76
CA ARG A 7 9.41 39.98 11.70
C ARG A 7 10.05 39.16 10.57
N GLU A 8 11.24 39.56 10.12
CA GLU A 8 11.96 38.88 9.04
C GLU A 8 12.43 37.46 9.48
N ILE A 9 12.94 37.33 10.72
CA ILE A 9 13.30 36.03 11.29
C ILE A 9 12.08 35.11 11.33
N ARG A 10 10.92 35.60 11.77
CA ARG A 10 9.67 34.84 11.82
C ARG A 10 9.21 34.39 10.41
N LYS A 11 9.31 35.24 9.40
CA LYS A 11 9.02 34.90 7.99
C LYS A 11 9.95 33.82 7.46
N ARG A 12 11.27 33.93 7.72
CA ARG A 12 12.27 32.93 7.31
C ARG A 12 12.02 31.59 8.01
N ALA A 13 11.79 31.58 9.31
CA ALA A 13 11.48 30.38 10.07
C ALA A 13 10.24 29.65 9.52
N LYS A 14 9.18 30.38 9.19
CA LYS A 14 7.98 29.84 8.56
C LYS A 14 8.28 29.20 7.21
N ARG A 15 9.08 29.87 6.36
CA ARG A 15 9.51 29.33 5.05
C ARG A 15 10.29 28.03 5.21
N TYR A 16 11.27 27.96 6.11
CA TYR A 16 12.05 26.76 6.35
C TYR A 16 11.22 25.62 6.95
N ARG A 17 10.27 25.94 7.83
CA ARG A 17 9.37 24.94 8.39
C ARG A 17 8.51 24.27 7.31
N TRP A 18 8.01 25.04 6.34
CA TRP A 18 7.26 24.50 5.21
C TRP A 18 8.10 23.68 4.21
N LYS A 19 9.41 23.77 4.23
CA LYS A 19 10.29 22.89 3.44
C LYS A 19 10.35 21.47 4.01
N LYS A 20 10.13 21.29 5.29
CA LYS A 20 10.17 19.97 5.96
C LYS A 20 8.97 19.11 5.54
N THR A 21 9.27 17.91 5.00
CA THR A 21 8.26 16.95 4.54
C THR A 21 7.33 16.51 5.67
N GLU A 22 7.88 16.20 6.85
CA GLU A 22 7.10 15.80 8.03
C GLU A 22 6.09 16.85 8.47
N PHE A 23 6.50 18.13 8.47
CA PHE A 23 5.59 19.22 8.80
C PHE A 23 4.46 19.35 7.78
N LYS A 24 4.73 19.25 6.48
CA LYS A 24 3.71 19.26 5.43
C LYS A 24 2.72 18.11 5.59
N VAL A 25 3.23 16.89 5.79
CA VAL A 25 2.39 15.68 5.96
C VAL A 25 1.42 15.83 7.13
N ARG A 26 1.93 16.33 8.27
CA ARG A 26 1.13 16.53 9.49
C ARG A 26 0.11 17.65 9.31
N THR A 27 0.55 18.83 8.88
CA THR A 27 -0.31 20.02 8.78
C THR A 27 -1.41 19.88 7.74
N LEU A 28 -1.12 19.22 6.61
CA LEU A 28 -2.05 19.05 5.51
C LEU A 28 -2.84 17.72 5.60
N ASN A 29 -2.61 16.92 6.65
CA ASN A 29 -3.22 15.59 6.81
C ASN A 29 -3.06 14.70 5.57
N LEU A 30 -1.86 14.71 4.96
CA LEU A 30 -1.62 14.01 3.70
C LEU A 30 -1.76 12.49 3.82
N LYS A 31 -1.52 11.91 4.98
CA LYS A 31 -1.76 10.48 5.21
C LYS A 31 -3.21 10.11 4.96
N VAL A 32 -4.15 10.84 5.56
CA VAL A 32 -5.58 10.56 5.37
C VAL A 32 -6.03 10.85 3.94
N LYS A 33 -5.53 11.94 3.34
CA LYS A 33 -5.99 12.38 2.01
C LYS A 33 -5.43 11.54 0.86
N LYS A 34 -4.14 11.19 0.91
CA LYS A 34 -3.42 10.55 -0.21
C LYS A 34 -3.23 9.06 -0.06
N ASP A 35 -3.16 8.54 1.17
CA ASP A 35 -3.00 7.11 1.41
C ASP A 35 -4.34 6.39 1.15
N PRO A 36 -4.38 5.36 0.30
CA PRO A 36 -5.57 4.56 0.11
C PRO A 36 -6.07 3.92 1.41
N LEU A 37 -5.18 3.53 2.31
CA LEU A 37 -5.53 2.97 3.62
C LEU A 37 -5.84 4.04 4.69
N GLU A 38 -5.75 5.33 4.34
CA GLU A 38 -5.99 6.46 5.24
C GLU A 38 -5.14 6.43 6.53
N GLY A 39 -3.91 5.92 6.41
CA GLY A 39 -2.96 5.80 7.52
C GLY A 39 -3.12 4.53 8.35
N ALA A 40 -4.10 3.67 8.06
CA ALA A 40 -4.23 2.37 8.72
C ALA A 40 -3.11 1.40 8.26
N PRO A 41 -2.63 0.50 9.14
CA PRO A 41 -1.60 -0.48 8.77
C PRO A 41 -2.13 -1.55 7.82
N GLN A 42 -3.42 -1.88 7.92
CA GLN A 42 -4.11 -2.90 7.13
C GLN A 42 -5.50 -2.43 6.75
N ALA A 43 -6.03 -2.99 5.67
CA ALA A 43 -7.41 -2.72 5.24
C ALA A 43 -8.05 -3.96 4.63
N ARG A 44 -9.37 -4.05 4.75
CA ARG A 44 -10.18 -5.08 4.08
C ARG A 44 -10.62 -4.59 2.72
N GLY A 45 -10.65 -5.50 1.76
CA GLY A 45 -11.13 -5.23 0.42
C GLY A 45 -11.66 -6.48 -0.26
N ILE A 46 -12.29 -6.28 -1.41
CA ILE A 46 -12.81 -7.34 -2.27
C ILE A 46 -11.95 -7.43 -3.52
N VAL A 47 -11.59 -8.63 -3.94
CA VAL A 47 -10.83 -8.88 -5.16
C VAL A 47 -11.73 -8.64 -6.38
N ILE A 48 -11.30 -7.75 -7.28
CA ILE A 48 -11.99 -7.47 -8.54
C ILE A 48 -11.44 -8.35 -9.65
N ALA A 49 -10.11 -8.44 -9.78
CA ALA A 49 -9.45 -9.17 -10.86
C ALA A 49 -8.08 -9.69 -10.44
N LYS A 50 -7.64 -10.73 -11.11
CA LYS A 50 -6.27 -11.26 -11.01
C LYS A 50 -5.48 -10.85 -12.26
N ARG A 51 -4.25 -10.39 -12.06
CA ARG A 51 -3.37 -9.94 -13.15
C ARG A 51 -1.93 -10.41 -12.95
N ALA A 52 -1.16 -10.39 -14.03
CA ALA A 52 0.29 -10.50 -14.01
C ALA A 52 0.89 -9.18 -14.49
N VAL A 53 1.90 -8.69 -13.80
CA VAL A 53 2.61 -7.45 -14.12
C VAL A 53 4.08 -7.77 -14.31
N GLU A 54 4.69 -7.22 -15.35
CA GLU A 54 6.11 -7.39 -15.62
C GLU A 54 6.98 -6.69 -14.57
N GLN A 55 8.14 -7.26 -14.34
CA GLN A 55 9.16 -6.65 -13.49
C GLN A 55 9.84 -5.47 -14.20
N LYS A 56 10.51 -4.63 -13.40
CA LYS A 56 11.38 -3.56 -13.95
C LYS A 56 12.60 -4.15 -14.62
N GLN A 57 13.07 -3.51 -15.69
CA GLN A 57 14.38 -3.79 -16.30
C GLN A 57 15.50 -3.74 -15.22
N PRO A 58 16.52 -4.62 -15.28
CA PRO A 58 16.77 -5.65 -16.31
C PRO A 58 16.05 -7.00 -16.13
N HIS A 59 15.12 -7.09 -15.17
CA HIS A 59 14.41 -8.33 -14.90
C HIS A 59 13.19 -8.50 -15.82
N SER A 60 12.91 -9.75 -16.23
CA SER A 60 11.82 -10.09 -17.16
C SER A 60 10.77 -11.04 -16.60
N GLY A 61 10.69 -11.17 -15.26
CA GLY A 61 9.70 -12.03 -14.61
C GLY A 61 8.29 -11.43 -14.59
N LEU A 62 7.28 -12.29 -14.39
CA LEU A 62 5.88 -11.90 -14.20
C LEU A 62 5.48 -12.01 -12.74
N ILE A 63 5.15 -10.89 -12.14
CA ILE A 63 4.67 -10.81 -10.76
C ILE A 63 3.16 -10.98 -10.74
N LYS A 64 2.67 -11.87 -9.89
CA LYS A 64 1.24 -12.12 -9.74
C LYS A 64 0.64 -11.11 -8.75
N VAL A 65 -0.40 -10.42 -9.19
CA VAL A 65 -1.07 -9.37 -8.44
C VAL A 65 -2.57 -9.52 -8.50
N VAL A 66 -3.25 -8.93 -7.55
CA VAL A 66 -4.71 -8.81 -7.52
C VAL A 66 -5.12 -7.37 -7.43
N ARG A 67 -6.16 -7.02 -8.16
CA ARG A 67 -6.81 -5.72 -8.03
C ARG A 67 -7.89 -5.82 -6.96
N VAL A 68 -7.79 -4.97 -5.95
CA VAL A 68 -8.63 -5.00 -4.76
C VAL A 68 -9.33 -3.67 -4.59
N GLN A 69 -10.64 -3.69 -4.38
CA GLN A 69 -11.42 -2.54 -3.95
C GLN A 69 -11.54 -2.54 -2.43
N LEU A 70 -11.08 -1.49 -1.78
CA LEU A 70 -11.19 -1.34 -0.34
C LEU A 70 -12.63 -1.13 0.08
N LEU A 71 -13.06 -1.78 1.17
CA LEU A 71 -14.44 -1.68 1.68
C LEU A 71 -14.71 -0.30 2.27
N LYS A 72 -13.71 0.29 2.94
CA LYS A 72 -13.86 1.55 3.68
C LYS A 72 -14.17 2.75 2.78
N ASN A 73 -13.39 2.93 1.73
CA ASN A 73 -13.43 4.14 0.90
C ASN A 73 -13.65 3.86 -0.59
N LYS A 74 -13.91 2.61 -0.97
CA LYS A 74 -14.14 2.16 -2.34
C LYS A 74 -12.98 2.41 -3.30
N LYS A 75 -11.82 2.82 -2.81
CA LYS A 75 -10.62 3.01 -3.65
C LYS A 75 -10.08 1.68 -4.12
N GLU A 76 -9.64 1.64 -5.37
CA GLU A 76 -9.00 0.46 -5.95
C GLU A 76 -7.49 0.53 -5.78
N ILE A 77 -6.91 -0.58 -5.36
CA ILE A 77 -5.45 -0.74 -5.22
C ILE A 77 -5.00 -2.04 -5.89
N THR A 78 -3.74 -2.08 -6.31
CA THR A 78 -3.11 -3.30 -6.79
C THR A 78 -2.23 -3.86 -5.69
N ALA A 79 -2.51 -5.09 -5.29
CA ALA A 79 -1.79 -5.78 -4.23
C ALA A 79 -1.01 -6.98 -4.76
N PHE A 80 0.24 -7.11 -4.32
CA PHE A 80 1.11 -8.23 -4.64
C PHE A 80 0.67 -9.49 -3.89
N THR A 81 0.76 -10.65 -4.53
CA THR A 81 0.54 -11.95 -3.89
C THR A 81 1.88 -12.57 -3.54
N PRO A 82 2.27 -12.59 -2.25
CA PRO A 82 3.58 -13.09 -1.86
C PRO A 82 3.69 -14.60 -2.05
N LYS A 83 4.89 -15.05 -2.43
CA LYS A 83 5.29 -16.44 -2.66
C LYS A 83 4.62 -17.11 -3.87
N SER A 84 5.31 -18.06 -4.45
CA SER A 84 4.85 -18.80 -5.63
C SER A 84 3.57 -19.58 -5.37
N GLY A 85 2.64 -19.57 -6.33
CA GLY A 85 1.39 -20.30 -6.26
C GLY A 85 0.30 -19.69 -5.41
N SER A 86 0.58 -18.61 -4.66
CA SER A 86 -0.39 -17.97 -3.77
C SER A 86 -1.62 -17.44 -4.50
N ILE A 87 -1.46 -16.99 -5.73
CA ILE A 87 -2.57 -16.45 -6.53
C ILE A 87 -3.65 -17.49 -6.84
N ASN A 88 -3.31 -18.79 -6.85
CA ASN A 88 -4.26 -19.86 -7.13
C ASN A 88 -5.33 -20.01 -6.04
N PHE A 89 -5.03 -19.57 -4.82
CA PHE A 89 -5.95 -19.60 -3.68
C PHE A 89 -6.84 -18.36 -3.56
N ILE A 90 -6.64 -17.39 -4.43
CA ILE A 90 -7.42 -16.15 -4.44
C ILE A 90 -8.38 -16.21 -5.63
N ASN A 91 -9.67 -16.05 -5.39
CA ASN A 91 -10.68 -15.95 -6.43
C ASN A 91 -11.22 -14.51 -6.51
N GLU A 92 -11.87 -14.20 -7.61
CA GLU A 92 -12.64 -12.96 -7.73
C GLU A 92 -13.76 -12.95 -6.69
N HIS A 93 -14.07 -11.76 -6.18
CA HIS A 93 -15.04 -11.51 -5.11
C HIS A 93 -14.67 -12.05 -3.73
N ASP A 94 -13.48 -12.60 -3.54
CA ASP A 94 -13.01 -12.94 -2.20
C ASP A 94 -12.73 -11.69 -1.36
N GLU A 95 -13.01 -11.78 -0.06
CA GLU A 95 -12.58 -10.77 0.90
C GLU A 95 -11.12 -10.99 1.25
N VAL A 96 -10.30 -9.96 1.11
CA VAL A 96 -8.87 -10.01 1.40
C VAL A 96 -8.47 -8.92 2.38
N ILE A 97 -7.42 -9.18 3.16
CA ILE A 97 -6.76 -8.17 3.97
C ILE A 97 -5.44 -7.83 3.30
N VAL A 98 -5.23 -6.53 3.06
CA VAL A 98 -4.03 -5.98 2.45
C VAL A 98 -3.25 -5.14 3.44
N GLU A 99 -1.92 -5.14 3.30
CA GLU A 99 -1.02 -4.27 4.06
C GLU A 99 0.07 -3.69 3.17
N GLY A 100 0.78 -2.68 3.67
CA GLY A 100 1.94 -2.11 2.98
C GLY A 100 3.09 -3.11 2.89
N ILE A 101 3.82 -3.12 1.76
CA ILE A 101 4.99 -3.98 1.57
C ILE A 101 6.15 -3.57 2.46
N GLY A 102 6.23 -2.29 2.86
CA GLY A 102 7.32 -1.78 3.68
C GLY A 102 8.56 -1.36 2.89
N GLY A 103 8.40 -0.97 1.65
CA GLY A 103 9.46 -0.39 0.84
C GLY A 103 9.89 0.99 1.31
N SER A 104 11.00 1.50 0.78
CA SER A 104 11.53 2.83 1.10
C SER A 104 10.46 3.90 0.90
N GLN A 105 10.28 4.75 1.91
CA GLN A 105 9.26 5.82 1.91
C GLN A 105 7.82 5.33 1.62
N GLY A 106 7.51 4.09 2.00
CA GLY A 106 6.23 3.45 1.70
C GLY A 106 6.03 3.08 0.24
N GLY A 107 7.11 3.05 -0.53
CA GLY A 107 7.12 2.69 -1.95
C GLY A 107 7.24 1.19 -2.21
N PRO A 108 7.39 0.79 -3.49
CA PRO A 108 7.58 -0.61 -3.88
C PRO A 108 8.94 -1.16 -3.41
N VAL A 109 9.04 -2.47 -3.33
CA VAL A 109 10.27 -3.20 -2.98
C VAL A 109 10.82 -3.90 -4.22
N GLY A 110 12.15 -3.79 -4.43
CA GLY A 110 12.85 -4.47 -5.51
C GLY A 110 12.37 -4.08 -6.91
N SER A 111 12.21 -5.05 -7.79
CA SER A 111 11.83 -4.86 -9.19
C SER A 111 10.33 -4.73 -9.44
N GLN A 112 9.53 -4.58 -8.40
CA GLN A 112 8.08 -4.44 -8.54
C GLN A 112 7.68 -3.05 -9.05
N HIS A 113 6.89 -2.99 -10.10
CA HIS A 113 6.38 -1.74 -10.67
C HIS A 113 5.24 -1.17 -9.84
N GLY A 114 5.49 -0.06 -9.12
CA GLY A 114 4.46 0.73 -8.46
C GLY A 114 3.61 0.01 -7.41
N MET A 115 3.90 -1.25 -7.10
CA MET A 115 3.15 -2.03 -6.12
C MET A 115 3.63 -1.73 -4.71
N ARG A 116 2.75 -1.20 -3.90
CA ARG A 116 3.03 -0.76 -2.53
C ARG A 116 2.33 -1.61 -1.47
N TRP A 117 1.48 -2.54 -1.91
CA TRP A 117 0.58 -3.32 -1.09
C TRP A 117 0.76 -4.82 -1.35
N LYS A 118 0.51 -5.65 -0.34
CA LYS A 118 0.50 -7.11 -0.44
C LYS A 118 -0.74 -7.69 0.24
N VAL A 119 -1.18 -8.86 -0.22
CA VAL A 119 -2.27 -9.61 0.39
C VAL A 119 -1.71 -10.47 1.53
N ILE A 120 -2.37 -10.44 2.69
CA ILE A 120 -1.99 -11.25 3.87
C ILE A 120 -2.97 -12.38 4.08
N LYS A 121 -4.27 -12.08 4.05
CA LYS A 121 -5.34 -13.03 4.34
C LYS A 121 -6.38 -13.04 3.22
N VAL A 122 -6.99 -14.20 3.04
CA VAL A 122 -8.11 -14.43 2.13
C VAL A 122 -9.22 -15.11 2.92
N ASN A 123 -10.41 -14.53 2.94
CA ASN A 123 -11.55 -15.02 3.73
C ASN A 123 -11.16 -15.33 5.20
N ASN A 124 -10.45 -14.40 5.84
CA ASN A 124 -9.91 -14.49 7.20
C ASN A 124 -8.84 -15.57 7.43
N ILE A 125 -8.44 -16.32 6.41
CA ILE A 125 -7.39 -17.33 6.49
C ILE A 125 -6.08 -16.74 5.97
N PRO A 126 -4.95 -16.87 6.71
CA PRO A 126 -3.65 -16.42 6.20
C PRO A 126 -3.29 -17.11 4.89
N LEU A 127 -2.89 -16.32 3.89
CA LEU A 127 -2.56 -16.83 2.56
C LEU A 127 -1.44 -17.90 2.59
N GLU A 128 -0.50 -17.77 3.51
CA GLU A 128 0.56 -18.75 3.68
C GLU A 128 0.04 -20.11 4.17
N MET A 129 -0.98 -20.13 5.03
CA MET A 129 -1.59 -21.38 5.51
C MET A 129 -2.36 -22.09 4.39
N LEU A 130 -3.03 -21.32 3.53
CA LEU A 130 -3.67 -21.86 2.32
C LEU A 130 -2.62 -22.48 1.38
N ARG A 131 -1.52 -21.76 1.13
CA ARG A 131 -0.44 -22.24 0.26
C ARG A 131 0.24 -23.50 0.77
N LYS A 132 0.46 -23.60 2.07
CA LYS A 132 1.06 -24.79 2.73
C LYS A 132 0.08 -25.96 2.89
N GLY A 133 -1.19 -25.79 2.54
CA GLY A 133 -2.23 -26.81 2.70
C GLY A 133 -2.66 -27.08 4.14
N LYS A 134 -2.24 -26.23 5.10
CA LYS A 134 -2.60 -26.38 6.53
C LYS A 134 -4.04 -26.01 6.84
N LYS A 135 -4.64 -25.15 6.02
CA LYS A 135 -6.05 -24.78 6.09
C LYS A 135 -6.65 -24.80 4.69
N LYS A 136 -7.91 -25.19 4.60
CA LYS A 136 -8.69 -25.12 3.36
C LYS A 136 -9.55 -23.86 3.38
N LYS A 137 -9.79 -23.30 2.21
CA LYS A 137 -10.70 -22.19 2.00
C LYS A 137 -12.13 -22.73 2.04
N GLU A 138 -12.96 -22.14 2.87
CA GLU A 138 -14.39 -22.41 2.79
C GLU A 138 -14.94 -21.77 1.53
N THR A 139 -15.51 -22.56 0.66
CA THR A 139 -16.31 -22.09 -0.48
C THR A 139 -17.64 -21.60 0.05
N LYS A 140 -17.87 -20.28 -0.11
CA LYS A 140 -19.19 -19.70 0.12
C LYS A 140 -20.09 -20.04 -1.05
#